data_7cc4c3229fadd905192afb8a0df10b3c
#
_entry.id   7cc4c3229fadd905192afb8a0df10b3c
#
_cell.length_a   1.000
_cell.length_b   1.000
_cell.length_c   1.000
_cell.angle_alpha   90.00
_cell.angle_beta   90.00
_cell.angle_gamma   90.00
#
_symmetry.space_group_name_H-M   'P 1'
#
loop_
_entity.id
_entity.type
_entity.pdbx_description
1 polymer ?
#
loop_
_entity_poly.entity_id
_entity_poly.type
_entity_poly.pdbx_seq_one_letter_code
_entity_poly.pdbx_strand_id
1 'polypeptide(L)'
;MKTWVIVALVTVILGVAAMALGPILWPIAEGGAQPTAGQLFFFIGLEAIQSLAFGLGVSFLLFGSSAVRRASPNSRLMAWAMYLSIGWLLVSWWPHGHLHQVVGENLQALLYIEYGFHVTAIIAGLVLAYGFLLLLRQQSKATTRVA
;
A
#
# COMPACT_ATOMS: atom_id res chain seq x y z
N MET A 1 21.06 -9.04 13.60
CA MET A 1 20.76 -8.02 12.55
C MET A 1 19.67 -7.09 13.09
N LYS A 2 19.78 -5.76 12.89
CA LYS A 2 18.76 -4.82 13.38
C LYS A 2 17.46 -5.01 12.58
N THR A 3 16.31 -4.94 13.24
CA THR A 3 14.98 -5.18 12.61
C THR A 3 14.74 -4.34 11.33
N TRP A 4 15.21 -3.09 11.31
CA TRP A 4 15.05 -2.23 10.13
C TRP A 4 15.83 -2.74 8.90
N VAL A 5 16.98 -3.42 9.11
CA VAL A 5 17.75 -4.04 8.01
C VAL A 5 16.96 -5.21 7.40
N ILE A 6 16.31 -6.03 8.25
CA ILE A 6 15.46 -7.13 7.79
C ILE A 6 14.28 -6.57 6.98
N VAL A 7 13.61 -5.55 7.49
CA VAL A 7 12.50 -4.88 6.80
C VAL A 7 12.96 -4.34 5.43
N ALA A 8 14.08 -3.64 5.37
CA ALA A 8 14.62 -3.10 4.11
C ALA A 8 14.96 -4.22 3.11
N LEU A 9 15.62 -5.29 3.56
CA LEU A 9 15.96 -6.43 2.70
C LEU A 9 14.70 -7.12 2.15
N VAL A 10 13.73 -7.42 3.02
CA VAL A 10 12.47 -8.05 2.61
C VAL A 10 11.70 -7.14 1.64
N THR A 11 11.66 -5.83 1.90
CA THR A 11 11.04 -4.85 0.99
C THR A 11 11.66 -4.91 -0.41
N VAL A 12 12.99 -4.86 -0.49
CA VAL A 12 13.68 -4.89 -1.79
C VAL A 12 13.49 -6.23 -2.50
N ILE A 13 13.64 -7.34 -1.80
CA ILE A 13 13.49 -8.68 -2.38
C ILE A 13 12.07 -8.85 -2.94
N LEU A 14 11.04 -8.52 -2.16
CA LEU A 14 9.65 -8.64 -2.61
C LEU A 14 9.29 -7.62 -3.69
N GLY A 15 9.82 -6.40 -3.63
CA GLY A 15 9.62 -5.40 -4.67
C GLY A 15 10.23 -5.84 -6.01
N VAL A 16 11.47 -6.34 -6.00
CA VAL A 16 12.11 -6.88 -7.22
C VAL A 16 11.35 -8.11 -7.74
N ALA A 17 10.92 -9.01 -6.86
CA ALA A 17 10.12 -10.17 -7.26
C ALA A 17 8.78 -9.73 -7.88
N ALA A 18 8.07 -8.77 -7.28
CA ALA A 18 6.82 -8.22 -7.81
C ALA A 18 7.03 -7.61 -9.21
N MET A 19 8.06 -6.79 -9.38
CA MET A 19 8.39 -6.19 -10.67
C MET A 19 8.71 -7.23 -11.75
N ALA A 20 9.46 -8.28 -11.40
CA ALA A 20 9.82 -9.35 -12.34
C ALA A 20 8.64 -10.27 -12.69
N LEU A 21 7.75 -10.54 -11.72
CA LEU A 21 6.62 -11.45 -11.88
C LEU A 21 5.37 -10.75 -12.41
N GLY A 22 5.28 -9.42 -12.31
CA GLY A 22 4.11 -8.65 -12.75
C GLY A 22 3.62 -9.02 -14.15
N PRO A 23 4.45 -8.92 -15.19
CA PRO A 23 4.06 -9.25 -16.56
C PRO A 23 3.67 -10.73 -16.78
N ILE A 24 4.14 -11.63 -15.91
CA ILE A 24 3.84 -13.07 -15.98
C ILE A 24 2.49 -13.37 -15.33
N LEU A 25 2.22 -12.77 -14.16
CA LEU A 25 1.00 -12.98 -13.39
C LEU A 25 -0.19 -12.20 -13.98
N TRP A 26 0.10 -11.06 -14.60
CA TRP A 26 -0.88 -10.10 -15.12
C TRP A 26 -0.57 -9.77 -16.59
N PRO A 27 -0.79 -10.71 -17.52
CA PRO A 27 -0.52 -10.47 -18.94
C PRO A 27 -1.42 -9.34 -19.46
N ILE A 28 -0.83 -8.46 -20.28
CA ILE A 28 -1.54 -7.35 -20.93
C ILE A 28 -2.60 -7.93 -21.86
N ALA A 29 -3.82 -7.35 -21.86
CA ALA A 29 -4.89 -7.74 -22.77
C ALA A 29 -4.43 -7.61 -24.23
N GLU A 30 -4.89 -8.54 -25.09
CA GLU A 30 -4.63 -8.47 -26.53
C GLU A 30 -5.15 -7.15 -27.11
N GLY A 31 -4.32 -6.48 -27.91
CA GLY A 31 -4.65 -5.15 -28.48
C GLY A 31 -4.46 -3.98 -27.52
N GLY A 32 -3.98 -4.21 -26.30
CA GLY A 32 -3.69 -3.14 -25.34
C GLY A 32 -2.69 -2.13 -25.89
N ALA A 33 -2.91 -0.84 -25.59
CA ALA A 33 -2.03 0.24 -25.99
C ALA A 33 -0.60 0.02 -25.47
N GLN A 34 0.37 0.15 -26.34
CA GLN A 34 1.78 0.06 -25.97
C GLN A 34 2.35 1.47 -25.76
N PRO A 35 3.15 1.69 -24.70
CA PRO A 35 3.76 2.99 -24.47
C PRO A 35 4.78 3.31 -25.58
N THR A 36 4.82 4.58 -25.99
CA THR A 36 5.88 5.09 -26.86
C THR A 36 7.23 5.04 -26.13
N ALA A 37 8.35 5.10 -26.88
CA ALA A 37 9.69 5.11 -26.28
C ALA A 37 9.88 6.22 -25.23
N GLY A 38 9.29 7.40 -25.45
CA GLY A 38 9.34 8.50 -24.48
C GLY A 38 8.50 8.28 -23.21
N GLN A 39 7.44 7.49 -23.31
CA GLN A 39 6.58 7.14 -22.18
C GLN A 39 7.13 5.95 -21.37
N LEU A 40 7.88 5.06 -22.02
CA LEU A 40 8.37 3.81 -21.42
C LEU A 40 9.14 4.06 -20.11
N PHE A 41 9.98 5.08 -20.06
CA PHE A 41 10.75 5.44 -18.87
C PHE A 41 9.82 5.75 -17.65
N PHE A 42 8.74 6.47 -17.88
CA PHE A 42 7.79 6.82 -16.81
C PHE A 42 7.00 5.59 -16.34
N PHE A 43 6.61 4.70 -17.25
CA PHE A 43 5.92 3.45 -16.90
C PHE A 43 6.82 2.51 -16.10
N ILE A 44 8.10 2.34 -16.50
CA ILE A 44 9.07 1.56 -15.72
C ILE A 44 9.29 2.18 -14.33
N GLY A 45 9.40 3.51 -14.25
CA GLY A 45 9.54 4.21 -12.97
C GLY A 45 8.33 4.02 -12.06
N LEU A 46 7.12 4.12 -12.62
CA LEU A 46 5.87 3.90 -11.88
C LEU A 46 5.78 2.45 -11.40
N GLU A 47 6.08 1.48 -12.26
CA GLU A 47 6.10 0.05 -11.91
C GLU A 47 7.10 -0.24 -10.78
N ALA A 48 8.29 0.34 -10.83
CA ALA A 48 9.28 0.21 -9.76
C ALA A 48 8.78 0.77 -8.43
N ILE A 49 8.11 1.95 -8.44
CA ILE A 49 7.53 2.55 -7.24
C ILE A 49 6.42 1.67 -6.67
N GLN A 50 5.50 1.19 -7.51
CA GLN A 50 4.38 0.33 -7.08
C GLN A 50 4.89 -1.02 -6.53
N SER A 51 5.87 -1.63 -7.17
CA SER A 51 6.50 -2.87 -6.72
C SER A 51 7.24 -2.71 -5.40
N LEU A 52 7.95 -1.59 -5.19
CA LEU A 52 8.59 -1.29 -3.91
C LEU A 52 7.56 -0.98 -2.82
N ALA A 53 6.49 -0.27 -3.13
CA ALA A 53 5.38 -0.04 -2.20
C ALA A 53 4.72 -1.35 -1.77
N PHE A 54 4.50 -2.28 -2.71
CA PHE A 54 4.03 -3.63 -2.42
C PHE A 54 4.99 -4.37 -1.48
N GLY A 55 6.27 -4.41 -1.79
CA GLY A 55 7.30 -5.03 -0.95
C GLY A 55 7.34 -4.43 0.46
N LEU A 56 7.25 -3.10 0.58
CA LEU A 56 7.16 -2.39 1.86
C LEU A 56 5.87 -2.75 2.62
N GLY A 57 4.75 -2.82 1.93
CA GLY A 57 3.46 -3.19 2.51
C GLY A 57 3.46 -4.60 3.08
N VAL A 58 4.00 -5.58 2.34
CA VAL A 58 4.15 -6.95 2.85
C VAL A 58 5.11 -6.99 4.03
N SER A 59 6.25 -6.30 3.96
CA SER A 59 7.19 -6.20 5.10
C SER A 59 6.52 -5.57 6.33
N PHE A 60 5.70 -4.53 6.13
CA PHE A 60 4.94 -3.92 7.20
C PHE A 60 3.91 -4.90 7.79
N LEU A 61 3.21 -5.67 6.97
CA LEU A 61 2.27 -6.70 7.44
C LEU A 61 2.97 -7.83 8.21
N LEU A 62 4.24 -8.12 7.92
CA LEU A 62 4.99 -9.12 8.64
C LEU A 62 5.55 -8.59 9.99
N PHE A 63 6.03 -7.35 10.03
CA PHE A 63 6.82 -6.85 11.15
C PHE A 63 6.24 -5.62 11.86
N GLY A 64 5.26 -4.91 11.27
CA GLY A 64 4.76 -3.61 11.74
C GLY A 64 3.74 -3.66 12.88
N SER A 65 3.11 -4.80 13.15
CA SER A 65 2.02 -4.92 14.13
C SER A 65 2.38 -4.43 15.53
N SER A 66 3.60 -4.70 15.98
CA SER A 66 4.09 -4.26 17.30
C SER A 66 4.28 -2.75 17.39
N ALA A 67 4.71 -2.11 16.29
CA ALA A 67 4.88 -0.66 16.24
C ALA A 67 3.53 0.06 16.32
N VAL A 68 2.54 -0.40 15.55
CA VAL A 68 1.19 0.19 15.57
C VAL A 68 0.50 0.00 16.93
N ARG A 69 0.65 -1.17 17.56
CA ARG A 69 0.12 -1.41 18.91
C ARG A 69 0.73 -0.50 19.96
N ARG A 70 2.02 -0.20 19.87
CA ARG A 70 2.68 0.77 20.77
C ARG A 70 2.19 2.20 20.54
N ALA A 71 1.94 2.56 19.29
CA ALA A 71 1.42 3.88 18.94
C ALA A 71 -0.04 4.06 19.38
N SER A 72 -0.84 2.99 19.47
CA SER A 72 -2.27 3.04 19.82
C SER A 72 -2.60 2.19 21.06
N PRO A 73 -2.03 2.49 22.25
CA PRO A 73 -2.13 1.62 23.44
C PRO A 73 -3.56 1.51 24.00
N ASN A 74 -4.41 2.51 23.79
CA ASN A 74 -5.72 2.60 24.43
C ASN A 74 -6.86 1.90 23.68
N SER A 75 -6.62 1.40 22.46
CA SER A 75 -7.63 0.71 21.66
C SER A 75 -7.01 -0.33 20.76
N ARG A 76 -7.23 -1.60 21.11
CA ARG A 76 -6.79 -2.74 20.27
C ARG A 76 -7.45 -2.72 18.90
N LEU A 77 -8.74 -2.35 18.84
CA LEU A 77 -9.48 -2.25 17.58
C LEU A 77 -8.88 -1.18 16.67
N MET A 78 -8.58 0.01 17.22
CA MET A 78 -7.98 1.10 16.46
C MET A 78 -6.58 0.72 15.97
N ALA A 79 -5.78 0.05 16.80
CA ALA A 79 -4.46 -0.44 16.40
C ALA A 79 -4.56 -1.41 15.20
N TRP A 80 -5.51 -2.35 15.22
CA TRP A 80 -5.75 -3.25 14.10
C TRP A 80 -6.27 -2.52 12.86
N ALA A 81 -7.22 -1.60 13.03
CA ALA A 81 -7.76 -0.81 11.92
C ALA A 81 -6.66 -0.01 11.22
N MET A 82 -5.81 0.71 11.97
CA MET A 82 -4.67 1.44 11.42
C MET A 82 -3.65 0.52 10.74
N TYR A 83 -3.32 -0.60 11.37
CA TYR A 83 -2.39 -1.59 10.82
C TYR A 83 -2.86 -2.14 9.48
N LEU A 84 -4.12 -2.58 9.39
CA LEU A 84 -4.69 -3.09 8.15
C LEU A 84 -4.82 -2.00 7.08
N SER A 85 -5.18 -0.76 7.48
CA SER A 85 -5.27 0.37 6.56
C SER A 85 -3.92 0.73 5.94
N ILE A 86 -2.83 0.77 6.73
CA ILE A 86 -1.48 1.01 6.21
C ILE A 86 -1.07 -0.11 5.25
N GLY A 87 -1.25 -1.37 5.67
CA GLY A 87 -0.94 -2.52 4.84
C GLY A 87 -1.70 -2.49 3.52
N TRP A 88 -3.01 -2.22 3.56
CA TRP A 88 -3.86 -2.10 2.38
C TRP A 88 -3.37 -1.02 1.43
N LEU A 89 -3.16 0.20 1.91
CA LEU A 89 -2.71 1.33 1.09
C LEU A 89 -1.35 1.08 0.42
N LEU A 90 -0.46 0.31 1.05
CA LEU A 90 0.83 -0.01 0.46
C LEU A 90 0.77 -1.18 -0.53
N VAL A 91 0.02 -2.23 -0.19
CA VAL A 91 -0.02 -3.47 -1.00
C VAL A 91 -0.91 -3.32 -2.23
N SER A 92 -2.01 -2.56 -2.16
CA SER A 92 -3.06 -2.58 -3.18
C SER A 92 -2.71 -1.88 -4.49
N TRP A 93 -1.72 -0.97 -4.51
CA TRP A 93 -1.34 -0.24 -5.72
C TRP A 93 -0.79 -1.12 -6.83
N TRP A 94 0.05 -2.08 -6.48
CA TRP A 94 0.65 -2.98 -7.47
C TRP A 94 -0.37 -3.85 -8.20
N PRO A 95 -1.27 -4.61 -7.53
CA PRO A 95 -2.31 -5.35 -8.25
C PRO A 95 -3.33 -4.43 -8.95
N HIS A 96 -3.65 -3.24 -8.39
CA HIS A 96 -4.54 -2.30 -9.04
C HIS A 96 -4.02 -1.86 -10.42
N GLY A 97 -2.76 -1.43 -10.49
CA GLY A 97 -2.14 -1.03 -11.76
C GLY A 97 -2.12 -2.16 -12.81
N HIS A 98 -1.81 -3.39 -12.38
CA HIS A 98 -1.80 -4.55 -13.28
C HIS A 98 -3.21 -4.98 -13.72
N LEU A 99 -4.21 -4.91 -12.84
CA LEU A 99 -5.59 -5.23 -13.19
C LEU A 99 -6.12 -4.33 -14.32
N HIS A 100 -5.75 -3.05 -14.36
CA HIS A 100 -6.07 -2.17 -15.48
C HIS A 100 -5.52 -2.69 -16.81
N GLN A 101 -4.31 -3.24 -16.80
CA GLN A 101 -3.69 -3.80 -18.02
C GLN A 101 -4.37 -5.08 -18.49
N VAL A 102 -4.82 -5.93 -17.53
CA VAL A 102 -5.51 -7.20 -17.82
C VAL A 102 -6.90 -6.99 -18.37
N VAL A 103 -7.67 -6.03 -17.81
CA VAL A 103 -9.07 -5.82 -18.23
C VAL A 103 -9.19 -5.03 -19.53
N GLY A 104 -8.15 -4.29 -19.93
CA GLY A 104 -8.14 -3.50 -21.16
C GLY A 104 -9.34 -2.54 -21.24
N GLU A 105 -10.12 -2.64 -22.31
CA GLU A 105 -11.30 -1.79 -22.57
C GLU A 105 -12.61 -2.34 -21.97
N ASN A 106 -12.57 -3.39 -21.15
CA ASN A 106 -13.78 -3.93 -20.51
C ASN A 106 -14.26 -2.98 -19.40
N LEU A 107 -15.15 -2.05 -19.77
CA LEU A 107 -15.67 -1.01 -18.88
C LEU A 107 -16.34 -1.56 -17.60
N GLN A 108 -17.00 -2.72 -17.68
CA GLN A 108 -17.63 -3.30 -16.50
C GLN A 108 -16.61 -3.86 -15.52
N ALA A 109 -15.59 -4.56 -15.99
CA ALA A 109 -14.49 -5.04 -15.16
C ALA A 109 -13.70 -3.88 -14.58
N LEU A 110 -13.45 -2.83 -15.38
CA LEU A 110 -12.82 -1.59 -14.95
C LEU A 110 -13.60 -0.93 -13.80
N LEU A 111 -14.95 -0.83 -13.92
CA LEU A 111 -15.80 -0.27 -12.88
C LEU A 111 -15.64 -1.00 -11.53
N TYR A 112 -15.57 -2.33 -11.53
CA TYR A 112 -15.36 -3.11 -10.30
C TYR A 112 -13.98 -2.85 -9.68
N ILE A 113 -12.94 -2.71 -10.50
CA ILE A 113 -11.58 -2.40 -10.05
C ILE A 113 -11.56 -1.01 -9.40
N GLU A 114 -12.12 -0.02 -10.09
CA GLU A 114 -12.17 1.36 -9.62
C GLU A 114 -12.92 1.49 -8.29
N TYR A 115 -14.13 0.93 -8.20
CA TYR A 115 -14.88 0.97 -6.94
C TYR A 115 -14.20 0.17 -5.84
N GLY A 116 -13.75 -1.05 -6.12
CA GLY A 116 -13.09 -1.90 -5.14
C GLY A 116 -11.83 -1.25 -4.56
N PHE A 117 -11.00 -0.66 -5.41
CA PHE A 117 -9.76 -0.01 -4.98
C PHE A 117 -10.02 1.36 -4.34
N HIS A 118 -10.68 2.29 -5.04
CA HIS A 118 -10.79 3.67 -4.56
C HIS A 118 -11.65 3.80 -3.31
N VAL A 119 -12.80 3.11 -3.24
CA VAL A 119 -13.64 3.15 -2.05
C VAL A 119 -12.91 2.59 -0.83
N THR A 120 -12.23 1.45 -0.98
CA THR A 120 -11.49 0.86 0.13
C THR A 120 -10.24 1.67 0.51
N ALA A 121 -9.58 2.32 -0.45
CA ALA A 121 -8.47 3.25 -0.19
C ALA A 121 -8.94 4.49 0.57
N ILE A 122 -10.10 5.07 0.21
CA ILE A 122 -10.72 6.19 0.94
C ILE A 122 -11.05 5.77 2.38
N ILE A 123 -11.67 4.61 2.59
CA ILE A 123 -11.98 4.10 3.93
C ILE A 123 -10.69 3.94 4.74
N ALA A 124 -9.66 3.33 4.17
CA ALA A 124 -8.36 3.19 4.83
C ALA A 124 -7.74 4.54 5.21
N GLY A 125 -7.80 5.52 4.29
CA GLY A 125 -7.35 6.89 4.53
C GLY A 125 -8.10 7.58 5.68
N LEU A 126 -9.44 7.44 5.74
CA LEU A 126 -10.27 7.98 6.82
C LEU A 126 -9.94 7.34 8.18
N VAL A 127 -9.72 6.03 8.22
CA VAL A 127 -9.28 5.32 9.44
C VAL A 127 -7.95 5.88 9.93
N LEU A 128 -6.99 6.09 9.03
CA LEU A 128 -5.69 6.65 9.39
C LEU A 128 -5.78 8.09 9.86
N ALA A 129 -6.56 8.94 9.18
CA ALA A 129 -6.79 10.32 9.59
C ALA A 129 -7.41 10.39 10.98
N TYR A 130 -8.43 9.59 11.26
CA TYR A 130 -9.05 9.50 12.57
C TYR A 130 -8.08 9.01 13.65
N GLY A 131 -7.34 7.93 13.37
CA GLY A 131 -6.32 7.41 14.27
C GLY A 131 -5.24 8.44 14.60
N PHE A 132 -4.77 9.20 13.60
CA PHE A 132 -3.80 10.28 13.78
C PHE A 132 -4.34 11.40 14.69
N LEU A 133 -5.59 11.83 14.49
CA LEU A 133 -6.24 12.83 15.35
C LEU A 133 -6.35 12.35 16.81
N LEU A 134 -6.63 11.06 17.03
CA LEU A 134 -6.63 10.51 18.39
C LEU A 134 -5.24 10.56 19.03
N LEU A 135 -4.17 10.24 18.29
CA LEU A 135 -2.80 10.32 18.78
C LEU A 135 -2.41 11.75 19.16
N LEU A 136 -2.74 12.75 18.34
CA LEU A 136 -2.51 14.16 18.66
C LEU A 136 -3.21 14.61 19.94
N ARG A 137 -4.48 14.21 20.13
CA ARG A 137 -5.24 14.51 21.35
C ARG A 137 -4.62 13.90 22.61
N GLN A 138 -4.05 12.69 22.49
CA GLN A 138 -3.37 12.04 23.62
C GLN A 138 -2.09 12.77 24.01
N GLN A 139 -1.29 13.20 23.03
CA GLN A 139 -0.07 13.98 23.27
C GLN A 139 -0.36 15.31 23.95
N SER A 140 -1.37 16.05 23.49
CA SER A 140 -1.79 17.33 24.10
C SER A 140 -2.17 17.17 25.59
N LYS A 141 -2.94 16.13 25.93
CA LYS A 141 -3.32 15.85 27.33
C LYS A 141 -2.13 15.46 28.20
N ALA A 142 -1.13 14.78 27.67
CA ALA A 142 0.07 14.43 28.40
C ALA A 142 0.91 15.66 28.75
N THR A 143 1.05 16.60 27.83
CA THR A 143 1.80 17.85 28.01
C THR A 143 1.14 18.75 29.07
N THR A 144 -0.20 18.86 29.07
CA THR A 144 -0.94 19.71 30.06
C THR A 144 -0.87 19.15 31.48
N ARG A 145 -0.57 17.87 31.68
CA ARG A 145 -0.45 17.27 33.02
C ARG A 145 0.92 17.47 33.67
N VAL A 146 1.92 17.88 32.91
CA VAL A 146 3.31 18.08 33.36
C VAL A 146 3.63 19.56 33.62
N ALA A 147 2.81 20.46 33.08
CA ALA A 147 2.87 21.91 33.32
C ALA A 147 2.00 22.30 34.52
#